data_c75d3ab5cb1802377061faa9f286061c
#
_entry.id   c75d3ab5cb1802377061faa9f286061c
#
_cell.length_a   1.000
_cell.length_b   1.000
_cell.length_c   1.000
_cell.angle_alpha   90.00
_cell.angle_beta   90.00
_cell.angle_gamma   90.00
#
_symmetry.space_group_name_H-M   'P 1'
#
loop_
_entity.id
_entity.type
_entity.pdbx_description
1 polymer ?
#
loop_
_entity_poly.entity_id
_entity_poly.type
_entity_poly.pdbx_seq_one_letter_code
_entity_poly.pdbx_strand_id
1 'polypeptide(L)'
;MAVRPLLLEELAEVLAFDFDEAPGGILPLYADWRREDQEQAVLSICSSLITVVQDGESRVVQFSHFSVKEFLTSDRLATSVGNISFHHISLEPAHTILAQACLGVLLRLDDSTRETSVHRFPLAEYAARHWVDHALFEDVSLRIKDGTRTLFDVDKPHFSRWLRIHDMDDDTWGLANGETRPEQLEAAPLYYAALCGFPDVVEKLLSEHPEHINIRGGACGKALHAASRRNHLKIAQSLLKHGADVNALGQWERTPLHIALVWQHLPIAQWLLEHGADVNAKQDDHWTPLHLAARNGFFEFVQSLLAHHADLNAQNDIGHTPLHGASTTGKVKIVRLLLDNGADPNARGKDQSTPLHRASYWGELEVVQLLLERGVRVDAEDDKGRTACRIALKEGHDEVVQLLLRHGSRV
;
A
#
# COMPACT_ATOMS: atom_id res chain seq x y z
N MET A 1 9.33 -3.16 2.78
CA MET A 1 9.64 -3.25 4.22
C MET A 1 10.75 -4.26 4.42
N ALA A 2 11.73 -4.00 5.26
CA ALA A 2 12.75 -4.99 5.59
C ALA A 2 12.10 -6.04 6.52
N VAL A 3 12.21 -7.32 6.14
CA VAL A 3 11.78 -8.43 6.99
C VAL A 3 12.68 -8.47 8.22
N ARG A 4 12.12 -8.56 9.42
CA ARG A 4 12.90 -8.64 10.66
C ARG A 4 13.70 -9.96 10.73
N PRO A 5 14.79 -10.01 11.48
CA PRO A 5 15.46 -11.27 11.80
C PRO A 5 14.52 -12.27 12.49
N LEU A 6 14.74 -13.56 12.24
CA LEU A 6 14.03 -14.64 12.93
C LEU A 6 14.49 -14.73 14.38
N LEU A 7 13.56 -15.01 15.29
CA LEU A 7 13.86 -15.45 16.64
C LEU A 7 14.48 -16.87 16.58
N LEU A 8 15.18 -17.25 17.64
CA LEU A 8 15.82 -18.57 17.72
C LEU A 8 14.79 -19.69 17.60
N GLU A 9 13.67 -19.56 18.30
CA GLU A 9 12.56 -20.51 18.30
C GLU A 9 11.89 -20.59 16.91
N GLU A 10 11.76 -19.48 16.22
CA GLU A 10 11.19 -19.39 14.85
C GLU A 10 12.10 -20.12 13.84
N LEU A 11 13.42 -19.91 13.93
CA LEU A 11 14.38 -20.60 13.07
C LEU A 11 14.42 -22.09 13.35
N ALA A 12 14.37 -22.51 14.63
CA ALA A 12 14.31 -23.91 14.99
C ALA A 12 13.07 -24.61 14.43
N GLU A 13 11.92 -23.92 14.39
CA GLU A 13 10.70 -24.44 13.77
C GLU A 13 10.82 -24.53 12.24
N VAL A 14 11.45 -23.55 11.57
CA VAL A 14 11.76 -23.66 10.13
C VAL A 14 12.56 -24.91 9.83
N LEU A 15 13.60 -25.19 10.63
CA LEU A 15 14.46 -26.35 10.44
C LEU A 15 13.79 -27.70 10.76
N ALA A 16 12.64 -27.67 11.44
CA ALA A 16 11.85 -28.87 11.74
C ALA A 16 10.96 -29.36 10.58
N PHE A 17 10.84 -28.59 9.49
CA PHE A 17 10.10 -29.02 8.30
C PHE A 17 10.98 -29.91 7.40
N ASP A 18 10.34 -30.96 6.85
CA ASP A 18 10.96 -31.78 5.81
C ASP A 18 10.61 -31.21 4.43
N PHE A 19 11.62 -30.62 3.78
CA PHE A 19 11.48 -30.00 2.46
C PHE A 19 11.70 -30.98 1.31
N ASP A 20 12.20 -32.19 1.58
CA ASP A 20 12.52 -33.17 0.53
C ASP A 20 11.29 -34.02 0.13
N GLU A 21 10.30 -34.19 1.00
CA GLU A 21 9.20 -35.13 0.81
C GLU A 21 7.94 -34.56 0.12
N ALA A 22 7.82 -33.25 -0.13
CA ALA A 22 6.54 -32.69 -0.64
C ALA A 22 6.68 -31.62 -1.72
N PRO A 23 6.75 -31.94 -2.99
CA PRO A 23 6.52 -30.99 -4.05
C PRO A 23 5.02 -30.57 -4.03
N GLY A 24 4.72 -29.38 -3.48
CA GLY A 24 3.41 -28.73 -3.58
C GLY A 24 2.37 -29.04 -2.48
N GLY A 25 2.70 -29.84 -1.46
CA GLY A 25 1.80 -30.19 -0.36
C GLY A 25 2.09 -29.49 0.98
N ILE A 26 1.32 -29.87 2.03
CA ILE A 26 1.61 -29.48 3.42
C ILE A 26 2.86 -30.24 3.84
N LEU A 27 3.95 -29.49 4.13
CA LEU A 27 5.22 -30.08 4.55
C LEU A 27 5.07 -30.87 5.85
N PRO A 28 5.60 -32.10 5.94
CA PRO A 28 5.62 -32.83 7.20
C PRO A 28 6.51 -32.09 8.23
N LEU A 29 6.11 -32.15 9.49
CA LEU A 29 6.81 -31.55 10.62
C LEU A 29 7.35 -32.65 11.53
N TYR A 30 8.66 -32.71 11.70
CA TYR A 30 9.28 -33.62 12.65
C TYR A 30 9.14 -33.08 14.08
N ALA A 31 8.21 -33.64 14.86
CA ALA A 31 7.95 -33.24 16.24
C ALA A 31 9.20 -33.37 17.14
N ASP A 32 10.07 -34.33 16.83
CA ASP A 32 11.30 -34.62 17.62
C ASP A 32 12.39 -33.54 17.45
N TRP A 33 12.29 -32.68 16.45
CA TRP A 33 13.20 -31.54 16.23
C TRP A 33 12.85 -30.32 17.08
N ARG A 34 11.71 -30.28 17.74
CA ARG A 34 11.33 -29.31 18.77
C ARG A 34 12.05 -29.63 20.11
N ARG A 35 13.36 -29.55 20.10
CA ARG A 35 14.19 -29.97 21.24
C ARG A 35 14.24 -28.93 22.34
N GLU A 36 14.54 -29.43 23.59
CA GLU A 36 14.76 -28.58 24.76
C GLU A 36 15.97 -27.62 24.60
N ASP A 37 16.90 -27.90 23.67
CA ASP A 37 18.05 -27.05 23.35
C ASP A 37 18.06 -26.60 21.88
N GLN A 38 17.15 -25.67 21.56
CA GLN A 38 17.00 -25.08 20.23
C GLN A 38 18.26 -24.32 19.78
N GLU A 39 18.96 -23.65 20.70
CA GLU A 39 20.16 -22.88 20.40
C GLU A 39 21.27 -23.80 19.89
N GLN A 40 21.48 -24.93 20.55
CA GLN A 40 22.49 -25.88 20.17
C GLN A 40 22.20 -26.57 18.83
N ALA A 41 20.92 -26.81 18.53
CA ALA A 41 20.48 -27.33 17.24
C ALA A 41 20.79 -26.36 16.10
N VAL A 42 20.43 -25.05 16.25
CA VAL A 42 20.68 -24.01 15.26
C VAL A 42 22.19 -23.74 15.09
N LEU A 43 22.95 -23.62 16.19
CA LEU A 43 24.38 -23.38 16.15
C LEU A 43 25.17 -24.57 15.59
N SER A 44 24.68 -25.80 15.74
CA SER A 44 25.33 -26.98 15.15
C SER A 44 25.32 -26.99 13.63
N ILE A 45 24.30 -26.34 13.03
CA ILE A 45 24.14 -26.25 11.58
C ILE A 45 24.92 -25.06 11.01
N CYS A 46 25.01 -23.94 11.73
CA CYS A 46 25.49 -22.65 11.19
C CYS A 46 26.57 -22.00 12.08
N SER A 47 27.28 -22.75 12.90
CA SER A 47 28.13 -22.28 14.03
C SER A 47 29.17 -21.19 13.74
N SER A 48 29.61 -21.03 12.50
CA SER A 48 30.65 -20.05 12.15
C SER A 48 30.11 -18.77 11.51
N LEU A 49 28.84 -18.75 11.07
CA LEU A 49 28.30 -17.68 10.27
C LEU A 49 27.25 -16.84 11.00
N ILE A 50 26.68 -17.39 12.07
CA ILE A 50 25.62 -16.74 12.83
C ILE A 50 25.98 -16.63 14.31
N THR A 51 25.35 -15.64 14.95
CA THR A 51 25.37 -15.48 16.42
C THR A 51 23.95 -15.36 16.93
N VAL A 52 23.73 -15.85 18.15
CA VAL A 52 22.50 -15.62 18.89
C VAL A 52 22.71 -14.41 19.80
N VAL A 53 21.94 -13.39 19.63
CA VAL A 53 22.05 -12.12 20.38
C VAL A 53 20.78 -11.91 21.20
N GLN A 54 20.95 -11.49 22.46
CA GLN A 54 19.84 -11.09 23.30
C GLN A 54 19.34 -9.72 22.86
N ASP A 55 18.06 -9.63 22.51
CA ASP A 55 17.37 -8.38 22.18
C ASP A 55 16.14 -8.22 23.11
N GLY A 56 16.32 -7.46 24.17
CA GLY A 56 15.34 -7.39 25.27
C GLY A 56 15.15 -8.75 25.95
N GLU A 57 13.95 -9.29 25.95
CA GLU A 57 13.60 -10.60 26.49
C GLU A 57 13.73 -11.75 25.46
N SER A 58 13.95 -11.42 24.19
CA SER A 58 13.99 -12.36 23.06
C SER A 58 15.42 -12.70 22.64
N ARG A 59 15.61 -13.90 22.07
CA ARG A 59 16.87 -14.34 21.46
C ARG A 59 16.73 -14.28 19.94
N VAL A 60 17.58 -13.50 19.28
CA VAL A 60 17.54 -13.25 17.84
C VAL A 60 18.77 -13.86 17.17
N VAL A 61 18.54 -14.53 16.04
CA VAL A 61 19.62 -15.07 15.20
C VAL A 61 20.01 -14.05 14.16
N GLN A 62 21.29 -13.74 14.07
CA GLN A 62 21.81 -12.83 13.06
C GLN A 62 23.17 -13.29 12.53
N PHE A 63 23.57 -12.78 11.36
CA PHE A 63 24.93 -13.03 10.87
C PHE A 63 25.95 -12.42 11.81
N SER A 64 27.04 -13.16 12.05
CA SER A 64 28.13 -12.78 12.96
C SER A 64 28.75 -11.42 12.59
N HIS A 65 28.72 -11.06 11.29
CA HIS A 65 29.21 -9.79 10.79
C HIS A 65 28.45 -9.39 9.51
N PHE A 66 28.12 -8.12 9.37
CA PHE A 66 27.41 -7.58 8.19
C PHE A 66 28.09 -7.93 6.86
N SER A 67 29.40 -7.82 6.78
CA SER A 67 30.18 -8.18 5.60
C SER A 67 30.14 -9.66 5.24
N VAL A 68 29.88 -10.55 6.22
CA VAL A 68 29.67 -11.99 5.95
C VAL A 68 28.37 -12.19 5.18
N LYS A 69 27.27 -11.55 5.62
CA LYS A 69 25.99 -11.58 4.89
C LYS A 69 26.15 -11.08 3.46
N GLU A 70 26.73 -9.87 3.28
CA GLU A 70 26.92 -9.28 1.96
C GLU A 70 27.81 -10.14 1.06
N PHE A 71 28.89 -10.68 1.60
CA PHE A 71 29.78 -11.58 0.86
C PHE A 71 29.05 -12.86 0.41
N LEU A 72 28.31 -13.52 1.31
CA LEU A 72 27.60 -14.77 1.01
C LEU A 72 26.47 -14.59 0.00
N THR A 73 25.86 -13.38 -0.07
CA THR A 73 24.78 -13.07 -1.03
C THR A 73 25.26 -12.32 -2.28
N SER A 74 26.57 -12.11 -2.45
CA SER A 74 27.12 -11.34 -3.55
C SER A 74 27.26 -12.15 -4.85
N ASP A 75 27.02 -11.52 -6.00
CA ASP A 75 27.28 -12.09 -7.31
C ASP A 75 28.74 -12.53 -7.50
N ARG A 76 29.68 -11.85 -6.79
CA ARG A 76 31.09 -12.19 -6.80
C ARG A 76 31.35 -13.60 -6.24
N LEU A 77 30.62 -14.01 -5.20
CA LEU A 77 30.71 -15.37 -4.67
C LEU A 77 30.00 -16.37 -5.59
N ALA A 78 28.83 -15.99 -6.12
CA ALA A 78 28.07 -16.83 -7.02
C ALA A 78 28.85 -17.18 -8.30
N THR A 79 29.67 -16.26 -8.82
CA THR A 79 30.49 -16.43 -10.03
C THR A 79 31.88 -17.01 -9.76
N SER A 80 32.25 -17.24 -8.50
CA SER A 80 33.54 -17.82 -8.15
C SER A 80 33.64 -19.31 -8.55
N VAL A 81 34.85 -19.74 -8.96
CA VAL A 81 35.11 -21.12 -9.42
C VAL A 81 35.61 -21.97 -8.25
N GLY A 82 35.09 -23.20 -8.12
CA GLY A 82 35.54 -24.18 -7.13
C GLY A 82 34.68 -24.24 -5.87
N ASN A 83 35.22 -24.83 -4.81
CA ASN A 83 34.48 -25.09 -3.54
C ASN A 83 33.95 -23.83 -2.84
N ILE A 84 34.43 -22.64 -3.22
CA ILE A 84 34.01 -21.37 -2.61
C ILE A 84 32.56 -21.03 -3.01
N SER A 85 32.14 -21.38 -4.22
CA SER A 85 30.77 -21.13 -4.68
C SER A 85 29.71 -21.89 -3.89
N PHE A 86 30.05 -23.00 -3.25
CA PHE A 86 29.11 -23.74 -2.38
C PHE A 86 28.66 -22.94 -1.13
N HIS A 87 29.38 -21.90 -0.78
CA HIS A 87 29.01 -21.04 0.35
C HIS A 87 28.12 -19.85 -0.06
N HIS A 88 27.84 -19.71 -1.37
CA HIS A 88 26.92 -18.67 -1.83
C HIS A 88 25.50 -18.98 -1.36
N ILE A 89 24.88 -18.00 -0.70
CA ILE A 89 23.49 -18.06 -0.30
C ILE A 89 22.66 -17.45 -1.43
N SER A 90 22.00 -18.29 -2.20
CA SER A 90 21.00 -17.84 -3.15
C SER A 90 19.74 -17.38 -2.40
N LEU A 91 19.34 -16.14 -2.63
CA LEU A 91 18.21 -15.54 -1.91
C LEU A 91 16.88 -16.22 -2.28
N GLU A 92 16.68 -16.57 -3.55
CA GLU A 92 15.44 -17.21 -4.01
C GLU A 92 15.17 -18.55 -3.30
N PRO A 93 16.11 -19.53 -3.21
CA PRO A 93 15.89 -20.74 -2.40
C PRO A 93 15.65 -20.46 -0.92
N ALA A 94 16.35 -19.48 -0.33
CA ALA A 94 16.15 -19.12 1.08
C ALA A 94 14.73 -18.57 1.31
N HIS A 95 14.26 -17.67 0.45
CA HIS A 95 12.88 -17.16 0.50
C HIS A 95 11.85 -18.25 0.24
N THR A 96 12.14 -19.21 -0.65
CA THR A 96 11.28 -20.37 -0.92
C THR A 96 11.09 -21.22 0.34
N ILE A 97 12.20 -21.57 1.02
CA ILE A 97 12.16 -22.36 2.26
C ILE A 97 11.35 -21.62 3.34
N LEU A 98 11.61 -20.34 3.55
CA LEU A 98 10.89 -19.55 4.55
C LEU A 98 9.39 -19.44 4.20
N ALA A 99 9.04 -19.20 2.94
CA ALA A 99 7.66 -19.15 2.51
C ALA A 99 6.94 -20.49 2.71
N GLN A 100 7.59 -21.62 2.39
CA GLN A 100 7.04 -22.96 2.61
C GLN A 100 6.86 -23.27 4.10
N ALA A 101 7.84 -22.96 4.94
CA ALA A 101 7.73 -23.15 6.39
C ALA A 101 6.61 -22.30 6.99
N CYS A 102 6.52 -21.02 6.60
CA CYS A 102 5.45 -20.14 7.03
C CYS A 102 4.07 -20.67 6.63
N LEU A 103 3.88 -21.06 5.37
CA LEU A 103 2.62 -21.67 4.91
C LEU A 103 2.36 -23.00 5.64
N GLY A 104 3.37 -23.83 5.84
CA GLY A 104 3.27 -25.07 6.58
C GLY A 104 2.72 -24.87 7.99
N VAL A 105 3.14 -23.81 8.70
CA VAL A 105 2.59 -23.44 10.01
C VAL A 105 1.16 -22.93 9.88
N LEU A 106 0.91 -21.96 9.01
CA LEU A 106 -0.42 -21.35 8.85
C LEU A 106 -1.51 -22.38 8.49
N LEU A 107 -1.16 -23.37 7.67
CA LEU A 107 -2.08 -24.47 7.29
C LEU A 107 -2.33 -25.49 8.40
N ARG A 108 -1.53 -25.50 9.47
CA ARG A 108 -1.69 -26.40 10.64
C ARG A 108 -2.36 -25.73 11.84
N LEU A 109 -2.61 -24.45 11.79
CA LEU A 109 -3.35 -23.75 12.86
C LEU A 109 -4.73 -24.38 13.03
N ASP A 110 -5.14 -24.62 14.28
CA ASP A 110 -6.46 -25.16 14.63
C ASP A 110 -7.32 -24.13 15.39
N ASP A 111 -8.60 -24.44 15.64
CA ASP A 111 -9.53 -23.50 16.28
C ASP A 111 -9.29 -23.34 17.79
N SER A 112 -8.48 -24.22 18.41
CA SER A 112 -8.06 -24.09 19.81
C SER A 112 -7.06 -22.93 20.03
N THR A 113 -6.70 -22.22 18.96
CA THR A 113 -5.66 -21.19 18.89
C THR A 113 -6.07 -19.81 19.43
N ARG A 114 -6.93 -19.74 20.43
CA ARG A 114 -7.22 -18.46 21.14
C ARG A 114 -6.20 -18.20 22.23
N GLU A 115 -5.05 -17.75 22.14
CA GLU A 115 -4.03 -17.33 23.15
C GLU A 115 -3.02 -18.41 23.58
N THR A 116 -3.33 -19.71 23.61
CA THR A 116 -2.40 -20.74 24.08
C THR A 116 -1.52 -21.37 23.00
N SER A 117 -1.87 -21.18 21.73
CA SER A 117 -1.23 -21.89 20.62
C SER A 117 -0.09 -21.12 19.94
N VAL A 118 0.04 -19.81 20.14
CA VAL A 118 1.23 -19.08 19.68
C VAL A 118 2.48 -19.69 20.32
N HIS A 119 2.38 -20.12 21.60
CA HIS A 119 3.44 -20.89 22.28
C HIS A 119 3.70 -22.27 21.69
N ARG A 120 2.72 -22.87 21.00
CA ARG A 120 2.86 -24.19 20.36
C ARG A 120 3.54 -24.10 18.98
N PHE A 121 3.40 -22.95 18.30
CA PHE A 121 4.01 -22.66 17.01
C PHE A 121 4.77 -21.32 17.08
N PRO A 122 6.03 -21.30 17.52
CA PRO A 122 6.84 -20.09 17.64
C PRO A 122 6.89 -19.27 16.35
N LEU A 123 6.90 -19.94 15.18
CA LEU A 123 6.93 -19.30 13.87
C LEU A 123 5.58 -18.66 13.48
N ALA A 124 4.46 -18.92 14.18
CA ALA A 124 3.12 -18.53 13.73
C ALA A 124 2.95 -17.00 13.55
N GLU A 125 3.47 -16.21 14.48
CA GLU A 125 3.40 -14.75 14.39
C GLU A 125 4.28 -14.20 13.26
N TYR A 126 5.49 -14.72 13.15
CA TYR A 126 6.38 -14.38 12.04
C TYR A 126 5.76 -14.80 10.71
N ALA A 127 5.26 -16.03 10.62
CA ALA A 127 4.60 -16.56 9.43
C ALA A 127 3.42 -15.66 9.01
N ALA A 128 2.53 -15.32 9.96
CA ALA A 128 1.37 -14.50 9.68
C ALA A 128 1.73 -13.11 9.12
N ARG A 129 2.83 -12.51 9.58
CA ARG A 129 3.26 -11.17 9.19
C ARG A 129 4.09 -11.13 7.90
N HIS A 130 4.95 -12.13 7.68
CA HIS A 130 6.04 -12.03 6.70
C HIS A 130 6.01 -13.06 5.56
N TRP A 131 5.10 -14.03 5.59
CA TRP A 131 5.07 -15.05 4.54
C TRP A 131 4.84 -14.45 3.14
N VAL A 132 4.05 -13.37 3.05
CA VAL A 132 3.78 -12.67 1.78
C VAL A 132 5.05 -12.02 1.24
N ASP A 133 5.87 -11.39 2.10
CA ASP A 133 7.14 -10.79 1.68
C ASP A 133 8.09 -11.83 1.08
N HIS A 134 8.13 -13.03 1.67
CA HIS A 134 8.90 -14.13 1.12
C HIS A 134 8.28 -14.69 -0.16
N ALA A 135 6.96 -14.82 -0.21
CA ALA A 135 6.23 -15.37 -1.35
C ALA A 135 6.35 -14.49 -2.62
N LEU A 136 6.49 -13.17 -2.44
CA LEU A 136 6.62 -12.21 -3.55
C LEU A 136 8.06 -12.03 -4.05
N PHE A 137 9.03 -12.69 -3.42
CA PHE A 137 10.41 -12.64 -3.87
C PHE A 137 10.58 -13.46 -5.16
N GLU A 138 10.99 -12.80 -6.26
CA GLU A 138 11.26 -13.43 -7.56
C GLU A 138 10.20 -14.48 -7.97
N ASP A 139 10.60 -15.72 -8.24
CA ASP A 139 9.74 -16.82 -8.70
C ASP A 139 9.21 -17.72 -7.56
N VAL A 140 9.39 -17.32 -6.30
CA VAL A 140 8.96 -18.11 -5.12
C VAL A 140 7.48 -18.43 -5.16
N SER A 141 6.64 -17.47 -5.58
CA SER A 141 5.18 -17.64 -5.67
C SER A 141 4.77 -18.85 -6.53
N LEU A 142 5.54 -19.17 -7.57
CA LEU A 142 5.29 -20.32 -8.44
C LEU A 142 5.55 -21.65 -7.72
N ARG A 143 6.56 -21.68 -6.84
CA ARG A 143 6.95 -22.88 -6.08
C ARG A 143 6.05 -23.21 -4.91
N ILE A 144 5.36 -22.22 -4.37
CA ILE A 144 4.45 -22.36 -3.20
C ILE A 144 2.96 -22.32 -3.59
N LYS A 145 2.67 -22.41 -4.87
CA LYS A 145 1.33 -22.20 -5.46
C LYS A 145 0.23 -23.03 -4.79
N ASP A 146 0.48 -24.31 -4.53
CA ASP A 146 -0.52 -25.19 -3.94
C ASP A 146 -0.79 -24.86 -2.46
N GLY A 147 0.25 -24.53 -1.68
CA GLY A 147 0.11 -24.05 -0.30
C GLY A 147 -0.68 -22.75 -0.23
N THR A 148 -0.36 -21.79 -1.12
CA THR A 148 -1.06 -20.52 -1.21
C THR A 148 -2.53 -20.70 -1.59
N ARG A 149 -2.83 -21.56 -2.58
CA ARG A 149 -4.20 -21.89 -2.97
C ARG A 149 -4.99 -22.54 -1.84
N THR A 150 -4.34 -23.39 -1.04
CA THR A 150 -4.96 -24.05 0.11
C THR A 150 -5.25 -23.06 1.23
N LEU A 151 -4.36 -22.07 1.46
CA LEU A 151 -4.57 -21.02 2.46
C LEU A 151 -5.77 -20.14 2.13
N PHE A 152 -5.97 -19.81 0.85
CA PHE A 152 -7.06 -18.95 0.38
C PHE A 152 -8.35 -19.73 0.02
N ASP A 153 -8.39 -21.02 0.24
CA ASP A 153 -9.56 -21.86 -0.01
C ASP A 153 -10.74 -21.44 0.90
N VAL A 154 -11.86 -21.05 0.29
CA VAL A 154 -13.03 -20.50 0.99
C VAL A 154 -13.68 -21.54 1.90
N ASP A 155 -13.63 -22.82 1.52
CA ASP A 155 -14.22 -23.93 2.26
C ASP A 155 -13.36 -24.36 3.47
N LYS A 156 -12.16 -23.76 3.63
CA LYS A 156 -11.23 -24.12 4.70
C LYS A 156 -11.03 -22.97 5.69
N PRO A 157 -10.80 -23.29 6.98
CA PRO A 157 -10.65 -22.26 8.01
C PRO A 157 -9.27 -21.58 8.03
N HIS A 158 -8.32 -21.99 7.18
CA HIS A 158 -6.93 -21.54 7.23
C HIS A 158 -6.81 -20.03 7.05
N PHE A 159 -7.54 -19.47 6.07
CA PHE A 159 -7.54 -18.05 5.79
C PHE A 159 -8.04 -17.21 6.99
N SER A 160 -9.16 -17.60 7.60
CA SER A 160 -9.72 -16.89 8.75
C SER A 160 -8.81 -16.99 9.99
N ARG A 161 -8.10 -18.11 10.16
CA ARG A 161 -7.12 -18.29 11.24
C ARG A 161 -5.89 -17.41 11.04
N TRP A 162 -5.35 -17.34 9.82
CA TRP A 162 -4.28 -16.42 9.50
C TRP A 162 -4.64 -14.96 9.85
N LEU A 163 -5.80 -14.47 9.40
CA LEU A 163 -6.25 -13.11 9.68
C LEU A 163 -6.44 -12.81 11.17
N ARG A 164 -6.77 -13.81 12.00
CA ARG A 164 -6.88 -13.62 13.45
C ARG A 164 -5.53 -13.32 14.11
N ILE A 165 -4.44 -13.84 13.56
CA ILE A 165 -3.10 -13.61 14.08
C ILE A 165 -2.60 -12.24 13.60
N HIS A 166 -2.75 -11.97 12.32
CA HIS A 166 -2.28 -10.72 11.72
C HIS A 166 -3.14 -10.31 10.54
N ASP A 167 -3.72 -9.13 10.63
CA ASP A 167 -4.43 -8.51 9.52
C ASP A 167 -3.58 -7.41 8.92
N MET A 168 -3.04 -7.69 7.72
CA MET A 168 -2.21 -6.73 6.98
C MET A 168 -2.98 -5.49 6.50
N ASP A 169 -4.30 -5.44 6.68
CA ASP A 169 -5.15 -4.29 6.38
C ASP A 169 -5.23 -3.30 7.56
N ASP A 170 -5.05 -3.79 8.81
CA ASP A 170 -5.08 -2.96 10.03
C ASP A 170 -3.88 -2.00 10.15
N ASP A 171 -2.69 -2.39 9.66
CA ASP A 171 -1.45 -1.62 9.84
C ASP A 171 -1.41 -0.29 9.07
N THR A 172 -2.35 -0.02 8.17
CA THR A 172 -2.21 1.05 7.18
C THR A 172 -3.23 2.19 7.30
N TRP A 173 -4.29 2.03 8.07
CA TRP A 173 -5.38 3.01 8.10
C TRP A 173 -5.75 3.52 9.49
N GLY A 174 -4.99 3.16 10.54
CA GLY A 174 -5.23 3.60 11.90
C GLY A 174 -6.74 3.71 12.16
N LEU A 175 -7.40 2.63 12.54
CA LEU A 175 -8.83 2.66 12.94
C LEU A 175 -8.97 3.57 14.17
N ALA A 176 -8.86 4.88 13.93
CA ALA A 176 -8.99 5.91 14.97
C ALA A 176 -10.41 5.96 15.57
N ASN A 177 -11.38 5.24 15.00
CA ASN A 177 -12.80 5.41 15.34
C ASN A 177 -13.51 4.14 15.82
N GLY A 178 -12.81 3.07 16.23
CA GLY A 178 -13.47 1.93 16.87
C GLY A 178 -14.55 1.23 16.04
N GLU A 179 -14.53 1.38 14.73
CA GLU A 179 -15.42 0.65 13.82
C GLU A 179 -15.03 -0.82 13.83
N THR A 180 -15.89 -1.63 14.43
CA THR A 180 -15.77 -3.09 14.42
C THR A 180 -15.77 -3.62 12.99
N ARG A 181 -14.83 -4.53 12.70
CA ARG A 181 -14.83 -5.31 11.45
C ARG A 181 -16.23 -5.82 11.12
N PRO A 182 -16.66 -5.73 9.85
CA PRO A 182 -17.87 -6.44 9.44
C PRO A 182 -17.66 -7.94 9.69
N GLU A 183 -18.58 -8.56 10.43
CA GLU A 183 -18.54 -9.98 10.79
C GLU A 183 -18.69 -10.94 9.58
N GLN A 184 -18.95 -10.42 8.38
CA GLN A 184 -19.14 -11.22 7.17
C GLN A 184 -17.90 -11.17 6.27
N LEU A 185 -17.04 -12.17 6.40
CA LEU A 185 -15.77 -12.29 5.67
C LEU A 185 -15.83 -13.28 4.49
N GLU A 186 -16.99 -13.56 3.91
CA GLU A 186 -17.10 -14.58 2.84
C GLU A 186 -16.29 -14.25 1.58
N ALA A 187 -16.20 -12.97 1.20
CA ALA A 187 -15.40 -12.52 0.05
C ALA A 187 -13.98 -12.05 0.41
N ALA A 188 -13.59 -12.15 1.66
CA ALA A 188 -12.28 -11.72 2.10
C ALA A 188 -11.11 -12.42 1.38
N PRO A 189 -11.13 -13.73 1.09
CA PRO A 189 -10.06 -14.39 0.35
C PRO A 189 -9.72 -13.72 -0.98
N LEU A 190 -10.71 -13.34 -1.80
CA LEU A 190 -10.47 -12.64 -3.07
C LEU A 190 -9.85 -11.26 -2.88
N TYR A 191 -10.35 -10.50 -1.90
CA TYR A 191 -9.80 -9.19 -1.55
C TYR A 191 -8.34 -9.29 -1.11
N TYR A 192 -8.02 -10.21 -0.19
CA TYR A 192 -6.65 -10.37 0.32
C TYR A 192 -5.71 -11.00 -0.71
N ALA A 193 -6.19 -11.90 -1.57
CA ALA A 193 -5.40 -12.40 -2.71
C ALA A 193 -5.01 -11.24 -3.65
N ALA A 194 -5.95 -10.31 -3.89
CA ALA A 194 -5.69 -9.11 -4.68
C ALA A 194 -4.76 -8.12 -3.94
N LEU A 195 -4.89 -8.00 -2.62
CA LEU A 195 -4.04 -7.15 -1.78
C LEU A 195 -2.60 -7.68 -1.72
N CYS A 196 -2.45 -9.00 -1.56
CA CYS A 196 -1.15 -9.68 -1.51
C CYS A 196 -0.45 -9.78 -2.86
N GLY A 197 -1.17 -9.68 -3.98
CA GLY A 197 -0.56 -9.75 -5.30
C GLY A 197 -0.41 -11.18 -5.86
N PHE A 198 -1.35 -12.09 -5.59
CA PHE A 198 -1.37 -13.47 -6.09
C PHE A 198 -2.34 -13.66 -7.26
N PRO A 199 -1.93 -13.42 -8.53
CA PRO A 199 -2.82 -13.49 -9.68
C PRO A 199 -3.43 -14.89 -9.89
N ASP A 200 -2.65 -15.95 -9.67
CA ASP A 200 -3.12 -17.33 -9.82
C ASP A 200 -4.20 -17.72 -8.80
N VAL A 201 -4.12 -17.16 -7.58
CA VAL A 201 -5.15 -17.36 -6.56
C VAL A 201 -6.40 -16.57 -6.91
N VAL A 202 -6.24 -15.34 -7.38
CA VAL A 202 -7.36 -14.51 -7.88
C VAL A 202 -8.10 -15.20 -9.00
N GLU A 203 -7.41 -15.71 -10.03
CA GLU A 203 -8.03 -16.44 -11.14
C GLU A 203 -8.79 -17.70 -10.66
N LYS A 204 -8.20 -18.47 -9.73
CA LYS A 204 -8.85 -19.61 -9.13
C LYS A 204 -10.15 -19.21 -8.42
N LEU A 205 -10.07 -18.24 -7.51
CA LEU A 205 -11.22 -17.77 -6.73
C LEU A 205 -12.34 -17.21 -7.63
N LEU A 206 -11.99 -16.49 -8.71
CA LEU A 206 -12.96 -15.98 -9.66
C LEU A 206 -13.64 -17.09 -10.48
N SER A 207 -12.92 -18.20 -10.74
CA SER A 207 -13.51 -19.35 -11.44
C SER A 207 -14.42 -20.19 -10.55
N GLU A 208 -14.13 -20.31 -9.26
CA GLU A 208 -14.88 -21.08 -8.28
C GLU A 208 -16.03 -20.27 -7.67
N HIS A 209 -15.83 -18.99 -7.40
CA HIS A 209 -16.75 -18.09 -6.70
C HIS A 209 -16.89 -16.74 -7.45
N PRO A 210 -17.42 -16.71 -8.68
CA PRO A 210 -17.57 -15.49 -9.46
C PRO A 210 -18.46 -14.43 -8.78
N GLU A 211 -19.39 -14.85 -7.91
CA GLU A 211 -20.27 -13.99 -7.12
C GLU A 211 -19.51 -13.08 -6.14
N HIS A 212 -18.30 -13.45 -5.72
CA HIS A 212 -17.51 -12.65 -4.76
C HIS A 212 -16.86 -11.41 -5.36
N ILE A 213 -16.87 -11.25 -6.68
CA ILE A 213 -16.11 -10.20 -7.40
C ILE A 213 -16.43 -8.78 -6.94
N ASN A 214 -17.69 -8.50 -6.65
CA ASN A 214 -18.17 -7.18 -6.23
C ASN A 214 -18.58 -7.10 -4.75
N ILE A 215 -18.27 -8.13 -3.97
CA ILE A 215 -18.53 -8.14 -2.53
C ILE A 215 -17.40 -7.44 -1.77
N ARG A 216 -17.74 -6.75 -0.68
CA ARG A 216 -16.76 -6.13 0.21
C ARG A 216 -15.97 -7.19 0.96
N GLY A 217 -14.64 -7.20 0.79
CA GLY A 217 -13.76 -8.20 1.38
C GLY A 217 -12.76 -7.69 2.42
N GLY A 218 -12.61 -6.37 2.58
CA GLY A 218 -11.65 -5.81 3.51
C GLY A 218 -11.83 -4.30 3.74
N ALA A 219 -10.88 -3.66 4.41
CA ALA A 219 -10.97 -2.26 4.84
C ALA A 219 -11.17 -1.28 3.67
N CYS A 220 -10.41 -1.41 2.59
CA CYS A 220 -10.57 -0.51 1.43
C CYS A 220 -11.88 -0.75 0.66
N GLY A 221 -12.52 -1.92 0.81
CA GLY A 221 -13.75 -2.25 0.10
C GLY A 221 -13.68 -3.59 -0.66
N LYS A 222 -13.68 -3.57 -1.99
CA LYS A 222 -13.73 -4.74 -2.88
C LYS A 222 -12.33 -5.11 -3.40
N ALA A 223 -12.18 -6.27 -4.04
CA ALA A 223 -10.90 -6.77 -4.56
C ALA A 223 -10.20 -5.77 -5.53
N LEU A 224 -10.96 -5.03 -6.36
CA LEU A 224 -10.38 -4.03 -7.25
C LEU A 224 -9.77 -2.84 -6.50
N HIS A 225 -10.32 -2.45 -5.34
CA HIS A 225 -9.71 -1.43 -4.48
C HIS A 225 -8.38 -1.92 -3.92
N ALA A 226 -8.31 -3.19 -3.49
CA ALA A 226 -7.08 -3.80 -2.98
C ALA A 226 -5.97 -3.84 -4.04
N ALA A 227 -6.31 -4.28 -5.26
CA ALA A 227 -5.40 -4.28 -6.40
C ALA A 227 -4.90 -2.86 -6.74
N SER A 228 -5.80 -1.86 -6.70
CA SER A 228 -5.47 -0.45 -6.96
C SER A 228 -4.56 0.13 -5.88
N ARG A 229 -4.77 -0.23 -4.61
CA ARG A 229 -3.95 0.19 -3.47
C ARG A 229 -2.52 -0.31 -3.52
N ARG A 230 -2.29 -1.49 -4.09
CA ARG A 230 -0.98 -2.16 -4.17
C ARG A 230 -0.35 -2.14 -5.56
N ASN A 231 -0.96 -1.42 -6.51
CA ASN A 231 -0.49 -1.32 -7.91
C ASN A 231 -0.40 -2.67 -8.64
N HIS A 232 -1.30 -3.61 -8.30
CA HIS A 232 -1.33 -4.92 -8.94
C HIS A 232 -2.12 -4.88 -10.26
N LEU A 233 -1.53 -4.27 -11.30
CA LEU A 233 -2.19 -4.03 -12.59
C LEU A 233 -2.73 -5.31 -13.23
N LYS A 234 -1.97 -6.41 -13.23
CA LYS A 234 -2.41 -7.70 -13.80
C LYS A 234 -3.66 -8.23 -13.11
N ILE A 235 -3.73 -8.08 -11.78
CA ILE A 235 -4.91 -8.49 -10.99
C ILE A 235 -6.11 -7.59 -11.31
N ALA A 236 -5.90 -6.27 -11.37
CA ALA A 236 -6.97 -5.34 -11.76
C ALA A 236 -7.54 -5.67 -13.15
N GLN A 237 -6.67 -6.02 -14.11
CA GLN A 237 -7.07 -6.46 -15.45
C GLN A 237 -7.92 -7.73 -15.40
N SER A 238 -7.49 -8.73 -14.62
CA SER A 238 -8.25 -9.96 -14.43
C SER A 238 -9.61 -9.69 -13.78
N LEU A 239 -9.65 -8.91 -12.70
CA LEU A 239 -10.90 -8.55 -12.02
C LEU A 239 -11.89 -7.87 -12.97
N LEU A 240 -11.48 -6.88 -13.76
CA LEU A 240 -12.36 -6.20 -14.72
C LEU A 240 -12.85 -7.14 -15.82
N LYS A 241 -11.98 -8.02 -16.33
CA LYS A 241 -12.35 -9.05 -17.31
C LYS A 241 -13.46 -9.97 -16.79
N HIS A 242 -13.48 -10.24 -15.49
CA HIS A 242 -14.52 -11.08 -14.84
C HIS A 242 -15.73 -10.27 -14.33
N GLY A 243 -15.84 -8.96 -14.64
CA GLY A 243 -17.01 -8.16 -14.33
C GLY A 243 -16.93 -7.39 -13.01
N ALA A 244 -15.72 -7.11 -12.51
CA ALA A 244 -15.58 -6.15 -11.41
C ALA A 244 -16.11 -4.77 -11.84
N ASP A 245 -16.83 -4.12 -10.94
CA ASP A 245 -17.30 -2.77 -11.17
C ASP A 245 -16.15 -1.77 -11.00
N VAL A 246 -15.74 -1.13 -12.11
CA VAL A 246 -14.65 -0.14 -12.15
C VAL A 246 -14.94 1.08 -11.26
N ASN A 247 -16.22 1.38 -11.05
CA ASN A 247 -16.71 2.51 -10.25
C ASN A 247 -17.26 2.08 -8.88
N ALA A 248 -16.92 0.86 -8.47
CA ALA A 248 -17.34 0.36 -7.17
C ALA A 248 -16.97 1.33 -6.06
N LEU A 249 -17.89 1.57 -5.13
CA LEU A 249 -17.63 2.36 -3.94
C LEU A 249 -17.04 1.46 -2.83
N GLY A 250 -15.96 1.91 -2.25
CA GLY A 250 -15.27 1.33 -1.11
C GLY A 250 -15.47 2.14 0.16
N GLN A 251 -14.48 2.12 1.06
CA GLN A 251 -14.48 2.94 2.26
C GLN A 251 -14.38 4.43 1.88
N TRP A 252 -15.13 5.30 2.60
CA TRP A 252 -15.25 6.73 2.34
C TRP A 252 -15.72 7.05 0.91
N GLU A 253 -16.62 6.21 0.37
CA GLU A 253 -17.15 6.32 -1.00
C GLU A 253 -16.05 6.41 -2.09
N ARG A 254 -14.83 5.97 -1.78
CA ARG A 254 -13.72 5.98 -2.74
C ARG A 254 -13.91 4.93 -3.81
N THR A 255 -13.70 5.32 -5.07
CA THR A 255 -13.58 4.39 -6.19
C THR A 255 -12.15 3.81 -6.26
N PRO A 256 -11.91 2.74 -7.02
CA PRO A 256 -10.55 2.23 -7.29
C PRO A 256 -9.60 3.32 -7.82
N LEU A 257 -10.11 4.25 -8.65
CA LEU A 257 -9.34 5.38 -9.16
C LEU A 257 -8.90 6.33 -8.05
N HIS A 258 -9.77 6.67 -7.09
CA HIS A 258 -9.39 7.46 -5.92
C HIS A 258 -8.29 6.78 -5.11
N ILE A 259 -8.44 5.47 -4.87
CA ILE A 259 -7.43 4.68 -4.14
C ILE A 259 -6.08 4.72 -4.85
N ALA A 260 -6.06 4.48 -6.18
CA ALA A 260 -4.82 4.54 -6.96
C ALA A 260 -4.13 5.90 -6.86
N LEU A 261 -4.89 7.01 -6.89
CA LEU A 261 -4.34 8.37 -6.78
C LEU A 261 -3.85 8.71 -5.37
N VAL A 262 -4.56 8.27 -4.33
CA VAL A 262 -4.12 8.44 -2.93
C VAL A 262 -2.79 7.74 -2.69
N TRP A 263 -2.60 6.55 -3.26
CA TRP A 263 -1.37 5.77 -3.15
C TRP A 263 -0.33 6.07 -4.24
N GLN A 264 -0.59 7.06 -5.11
CA GLN A 264 0.31 7.54 -6.17
C GLN A 264 0.66 6.47 -7.22
N HIS A 265 -0.22 5.53 -7.44
CA HIS A 265 -0.07 4.46 -8.41
C HIS A 265 -0.60 4.87 -9.79
N LEU A 266 0.11 5.79 -10.47
CA LEU A 266 -0.33 6.37 -11.74
C LEU A 266 -0.54 5.34 -12.87
N PRO A 267 0.25 4.27 -13.00
CA PRO A 267 0.01 3.28 -14.07
C PRO A 267 -1.36 2.62 -13.97
N ILE A 268 -1.78 2.19 -12.78
CA ILE A 268 -3.11 1.58 -12.61
C ILE A 268 -4.22 2.64 -12.66
N ALA A 269 -3.97 3.88 -12.18
CA ALA A 269 -4.92 4.98 -12.31
C ALA A 269 -5.21 5.31 -13.77
N GLN A 270 -4.18 5.41 -14.60
CA GLN A 270 -4.31 5.65 -16.04
C GLN A 270 -5.08 4.52 -16.71
N TRP A 271 -4.75 3.29 -16.39
CA TRP A 271 -5.44 2.13 -16.93
C TRP A 271 -6.93 2.08 -16.54
N LEU A 272 -7.26 2.39 -15.26
CA LEU A 272 -8.66 2.48 -14.82
C LEU A 272 -9.44 3.56 -15.57
N LEU A 273 -8.84 4.72 -15.81
CA LEU A 273 -9.44 5.81 -16.57
C LEU A 273 -9.76 5.38 -17.99
N GLU A 274 -8.83 4.69 -18.66
CA GLU A 274 -9.01 4.17 -20.02
C GLU A 274 -10.09 3.07 -20.12
N HIS A 275 -10.42 2.43 -18.96
CA HIS A 275 -11.41 1.35 -18.89
C HIS A 275 -12.73 1.78 -18.22
N GLY A 276 -13.04 3.07 -18.25
CA GLY A 276 -14.35 3.59 -17.87
C GLY A 276 -14.52 3.98 -16.41
N ALA A 277 -13.41 4.24 -15.70
CA ALA A 277 -13.51 4.87 -14.39
C ALA A 277 -14.14 6.27 -14.53
N ASP A 278 -15.09 6.58 -13.64
CA ASP A 278 -15.75 7.88 -13.63
C ASP A 278 -14.76 8.97 -13.20
N VAL A 279 -14.43 9.82 -14.16
CA VAL A 279 -13.50 10.94 -13.99
C VAL A 279 -14.00 11.98 -12.98
N ASN A 280 -15.31 12.04 -12.75
CA ASN A 280 -15.98 13.00 -11.87
C ASN A 280 -16.56 12.34 -10.59
N ALA A 281 -16.22 11.08 -10.34
CA ALA A 281 -16.62 10.41 -9.11
C ALA A 281 -16.24 11.24 -7.87
N LYS A 282 -17.11 11.26 -6.88
CA LYS A 282 -16.89 11.98 -5.61
C LYS A 282 -16.77 11.00 -4.46
N GLN A 283 -15.75 11.15 -3.62
CA GLN A 283 -15.67 10.47 -2.33
C GLN A 283 -16.45 11.23 -1.24
N ASP A 284 -16.54 10.73 -0.01
CA ASP A 284 -17.36 11.31 1.10
C ASP A 284 -17.24 12.83 1.26
N ASP A 285 -16.04 13.38 1.19
CA ASP A 285 -15.77 14.81 1.30
C ASP A 285 -15.81 15.53 -0.06
N HIS A 286 -16.47 14.92 -1.05
CA HIS A 286 -16.67 15.40 -2.42
C HIS A 286 -15.39 15.71 -3.22
N TRP A 287 -14.25 15.14 -2.82
CA TRP A 287 -13.04 15.22 -3.65
C TRP A 287 -13.22 14.35 -4.89
N THR A 288 -12.88 14.92 -6.05
CA THR A 288 -12.83 14.19 -7.32
C THR A 288 -11.39 13.74 -7.62
N PRO A 289 -11.18 12.81 -8.58
CA PRO A 289 -9.85 12.46 -9.05
C PRO A 289 -9.00 13.67 -9.45
N LEU A 290 -9.62 14.71 -10.04
CA LEU A 290 -8.92 15.95 -10.42
C LEU A 290 -8.41 16.73 -9.21
N HIS A 291 -9.16 16.78 -8.11
CA HIS A 291 -8.70 17.40 -6.87
C HIS A 291 -7.43 16.70 -6.35
N LEU A 292 -7.46 15.36 -6.28
CA LEU A 292 -6.32 14.57 -5.81
C LEU A 292 -5.10 14.73 -6.71
N ALA A 293 -5.28 14.62 -8.03
CA ALA A 293 -4.20 14.75 -9.00
C ALA A 293 -3.58 16.16 -8.99
N ALA A 294 -4.40 17.19 -8.91
CA ALA A 294 -3.95 18.58 -8.88
C ALA A 294 -3.16 18.90 -7.61
N ARG A 295 -3.65 18.47 -6.44
CA ARG A 295 -2.96 18.67 -5.16
C ARG A 295 -1.64 17.91 -5.08
N ASN A 296 -1.60 16.66 -5.56
CA ASN A 296 -0.40 15.82 -5.51
C ASN A 296 0.65 16.17 -6.58
N GLY A 297 0.31 16.95 -7.59
CA GLY A 297 1.26 17.38 -8.60
C GLY A 297 1.40 16.41 -9.79
N PHE A 298 0.41 15.56 -10.07
CA PHE A 298 0.43 14.56 -11.16
C PHE A 298 0.09 15.20 -12.50
N PHE A 299 1.03 15.96 -13.06
CA PHE A 299 0.79 16.82 -14.22
C PHE A 299 0.24 16.05 -15.44
N GLU A 300 0.88 14.96 -15.85
CA GLU A 300 0.46 14.15 -16.99
C GLU A 300 -0.92 13.52 -16.75
N PHE A 301 -1.20 13.12 -15.50
CA PHE A 301 -2.49 12.56 -15.16
C PHE A 301 -3.61 13.63 -15.14
N VAL A 302 -3.30 14.86 -14.69
CA VAL A 302 -4.23 16.00 -14.82
C VAL A 302 -4.57 16.23 -16.30
N GLN A 303 -3.60 16.18 -17.22
CA GLN A 303 -3.88 16.27 -18.66
C GLN A 303 -4.81 15.15 -19.13
N SER A 304 -4.58 13.91 -18.68
CA SER A 304 -5.45 12.78 -19.00
C SER A 304 -6.89 12.98 -18.47
N LEU A 305 -7.04 13.44 -17.21
CA LEU A 305 -8.36 13.71 -16.65
C LEU A 305 -9.11 14.80 -17.43
N LEU A 306 -8.41 15.86 -17.83
CA LEU A 306 -9.01 16.94 -18.64
C LEU A 306 -9.43 16.44 -20.05
N ALA A 307 -8.61 15.58 -20.66
CA ALA A 307 -8.96 14.94 -21.94
C ALA A 307 -10.22 14.04 -21.83
N HIS A 308 -10.50 13.51 -20.65
CA HIS A 308 -11.71 12.74 -20.34
C HIS A 308 -12.82 13.60 -19.73
N HIS A 309 -12.78 14.93 -19.90
CA HIS A 309 -13.80 15.88 -19.49
C HIS A 309 -14.01 15.97 -17.96
N ALA A 310 -12.93 15.94 -17.17
CA ALA A 310 -13.02 16.24 -15.76
C ALA A 310 -13.55 17.65 -15.50
N ASP A 311 -14.44 17.78 -14.52
CA ASP A 311 -15.00 19.09 -14.13
C ASP A 311 -13.94 19.92 -13.41
N LEU A 312 -13.45 20.95 -14.09
CA LEU A 312 -12.43 21.90 -13.60
C LEU A 312 -12.87 22.68 -12.36
N ASN A 313 -14.17 22.89 -12.21
CA ASN A 313 -14.76 23.72 -11.17
C ASN A 313 -15.55 22.90 -10.14
N ALA A 314 -15.38 21.58 -10.15
CA ALA A 314 -15.95 20.73 -9.11
C ALA A 314 -15.53 21.25 -7.73
N GLN A 315 -16.48 21.32 -6.80
CA GLN A 315 -16.24 21.76 -5.44
C GLN A 315 -16.33 20.58 -4.47
N ASN A 316 -15.37 20.50 -3.55
CA ASN A 316 -15.42 19.58 -2.43
C ASN A 316 -16.28 20.15 -1.28
N ASP A 317 -16.36 19.46 -0.13
CA ASP A 317 -17.19 19.86 1.00
C ASP A 317 -16.86 21.23 1.60
N ILE A 318 -15.63 21.69 1.45
CA ILE A 318 -15.25 23.05 1.87
C ILE A 318 -15.33 24.08 0.74
N GLY A 319 -15.93 23.70 -0.40
CA GLY A 319 -16.10 24.56 -1.57
C GLY A 319 -14.81 24.78 -2.38
N HIS A 320 -13.75 24.06 -2.10
CA HIS A 320 -12.49 24.19 -2.83
C HIS A 320 -12.58 23.46 -4.17
N THR A 321 -12.02 24.07 -5.22
CA THR A 321 -11.83 23.48 -6.54
C THR A 321 -10.44 22.85 -6.67
N PRO A 322 -10.17 22.04 -7.72
CA PRO A 322 -8.82 21.55 -8.00
C PRO A 322 -7.75 22.65 -8.06
N LEU A 323 -8.13 23.85 -8.54
CA LEU A 323 -7.24 25.01 -8.58
C LEU A 323 -6.82 25.48 -7.18
N HIS A 324 -7.73 25.45 -6.19
CA HIS A 324 -7.37 25.71 -4.79
C HIS A 324 -6.31 24.69 -4.28
N GLY A 325 -6.51 23.40 -4.60
CA GLY A 325 -5.58 22.34 -4.23
C GLY A 325 -4.18 22.53 -4.81
N ALA A 326 -4.10 22.80 -6.12
CA ALA A 326 -2.84 23.07 -6.81
C ALA A 326 -2.14 24.35 -6.29
N SER A 327 -2.95 25.39 -5.99
CA SER A 327 -2.45 26.66 -5.43
C SER A 327 -1.92 26.51 -4.01
N THR A 328 -2.54 25.63 -3.21
CA THR A 328 -2.10 25.31 -1.83
C THR A 328 -0.74 24.64 -1.80
N THR A 329 -0.39 23.84 -2.81
CA THR A 329 0.82 23.01 -2.84
C THR A 329 1.86 23.47 -3.86
N GLY A 330 1.75 24.70 -4.37
CA GLY A 330 2.74 25.33 -5.25
C GLY A 330 2.90 24.66 -6.62
N LYS A 331 1.87 23.97 -7.15
CA LYS A 331 1.97 23.19 -8.40
C LYS A 331 1.81 24.09 -9.62
N VAL A 332 2.75 25.00 -9.86
CA VAL A 332 2.70 26.06 -10.90
C VAL A 332 2.28 25.55 -12.28
N LYS A 333 2.86 24.41 -12.73
CA LYS A 333 2.52 23.82 -14.04
C LYS A 333 1.05 23.41 -14.10
N ILE A 334 0.51 22.85 -13.02
CA ILE A 334 -0.89 22.43 -12.94
C ILE A 334 -1.82 23.63 -12.81
N VAL A 335 -1.45 24.64 -12.00
CA VAL A 335 -2.19 25.91 -11.92
C VAL A 335 -2.30 26.52 -13.32
N ARG A 336 -1.22 26.61 -14.06
CA ARG A 336 -1.22 27.11 -15.44
C ARG A 336 -2.14 26.27 -16.34
N LEU A 337 -2.00 24.96 -16.29
CA LEU A 337 -2.80 24.03 -17.09
C LEU A 337 -4.31 24.17 -16.81
N LEU A 338 -4.70 24.24 -15.53
CA LEU A 338 -6.10 24.41 -15.13
C LEU A 338 -6.65 25.75 -15.62
N LEU A 339 -5.91 26.85 -15.47
CA LEU A 339 -6.29 28.17 -15.93
C LEU A 339 -6.40 28.24 -17.46
N ASP A 340 -5.47 27.63 -18.19
CA ASP A 340 -5.48 27.56 -19.66
C ASP A 340 -6.67 26.78 -20.21
N ASN A 341 -7.21 25.83 -19.40
CA ASN A 341 -8.43 25.06 -19.72
C ASN A 341 -9.73 25.71 -19.19
N GLY A 342 -9.67 26.91 -18.60
CA GLY A 342 -10.85 27.65 -18.19
C GLY A 342 -11.31 27.44 -16.75
N ALA A 343 -10.42 26.98 -15.85
CA ALA A 343 -10.74 26.99 -14.42
C ALA A 343 -10.96 28.42 -13.93
N ASP A 344 -11.99 28.64 -13.09
CA ASP A 344 -12.29 29.96 -12.53
C ASP A 344 -11.19 30.40 -11.55
N PRO A 345 -10.37 31.41 -11.90
CA PRO A 345 -9.28 31.86 -11.03
C PRO A 345 -9.77 32.58 -9.76
N ASN A 346 -11.04 32.98 -9.71
CA ASN A 346 -11.69 33.65 -8.59
C ASN A 346 -12.72 32.75 -7.87
N ALA A 347 -12.68 31.43 -8.11
CA ALA A 347 -13.56 30.48 -7.42
C ALA A 347 -13.46 30.67 -5.90
N ARG A 348 -14.60 30.58 -5.21
CA ARG A 348 -14.69 30.81 -3.77
C ARG A 348 -15.01 29.53 -3.01
N GLY A 349 -14.23 29.22 -1.99
CA GLY A 349 -14.55 28.22 -0.98
C GLY A 349 -15.73 28.62 -0.09
N LYS A 350 -16.19 27.72 0.77
CA LYS A 350 -17.23 28.05 1.78
C LYS A 350 -16.78 29.15 2.75
N ASP A 351 -15.49 29.20 3.05
CA ASP A 351 -14.82 30.25 3.80
C ASP A 351 -14.52 31.50 2.97
N GLN A 352 -15.12 31.62 1.77
CA GLN A 352 -14.88 32.70 0.79
C GLN A 352 -13.43 32.82 0.35
N SER A 353 -12.51 31.91 0.73
CA SER A 353 -11.14 31.93 0.25
C SER A 353 -11.09 31.65 -1.25
N THR A 354 -10.15 32.29 -1.95
CA THR A 354 -9.85 32.07 -3.36
C THR A 354 -8.53 31.30 -3.52
N PRO A 355 -8.19 30.78 -4.71
CA PRO A 355 -6.88 30.21 -4.98
C PRO A 355 -5.73 31.14 -4.57
N LEU A 356 -5.89 32.47 -4.75
CA LEU A 356 -4.91 33.47 -4.33
C LEU A 356 -4.70 33.50 -2.80
N HIS A 357 -5.79 33.40 -2.01
CA HIS A 357 -5.69 33.28 -0.55
C HIS A 357 -4.92 32.02 -0.14
N ARG A 358 -5.18 30.91 -0.82
CA ARG A 358 -4.50 29.61 -0.52
C ARG A 358 -3.01 29.68 -0.85
N ALA A 359 -2.65 30.20 -2.04
CA ALA A 359 -1.25 30.41 -2.42
C ALA A 359 -0.52 31.37 -1.47
N SER A 360 -1.19 32.45 -1.05
CA SER A 360 -0.62 33.45 -0.13
C SER A 360 -0.44 32.93 1.28
N TYR A 361 -1.35 32.07 1.75
CA TYR A 361 -1.23 31.40 3.06
C TYR A 361 0.01 30.50 3.15
N TRP A 362 0.35 29.82 2.05
CA TRP A 362 1.48 28.88 2.00
C TRP A 362 2.76 29.49 1.44
N GLY A 363 2.74 30.78 1.06
CA GLY A 363 3.91 31.49 0.54
C GLY A 363 4.32 31.07 -0.87
N GLU A 364 3.41 30.55 -1.69
CA GLU A 364 3.67 30.01 -3.02
C GLU A 364 3.84 31.13 -4.06
N LEU A 365 5.01 31.80 -4.03
CA LEU A 365 5.31 33.04 -4.78
C LEU A 365 5.04 32.91 -6.27
N GLU A 366 5.50 31.84 -6.93
CA GLU A 366 5.34 31.64 -8.37
C GLU A 366 3.86 31.43 -8.75
N VAL A 367 3.09 30.77 -7.87
CA VAL A 367 1.65 30.60 -8.05
C VAL A 367 0.93 31.95 -7.90
N VAL A 368 1.29 32.73 -6.88
CA VAL A 368 0.75 34.10 -6.68
C VAL A 368 1.02 34.95 -7.91
N GLN A 369 2.26 34.94 -8.42
CA GLN A 369 2.63 35.68 -9.62
C GLN A 369 1.77 35.25 -10.82
N LEU A 370 1.64 33.95 -11.06
CA LEU A 370 0.83 33.41 -12.16
C LEU A 370 -0.65 33.80 -12.06
N LEU A 371 -1.22 33.73 -10.84
CA LEU A 371 -2.61 34.14 -10.63
C LEU A 371 -2.81 35.64 -10.91
N LEU A 372 -1.88 36.48 -10.47
CA LEU A 372 -1.91 37.93 -10.76
C LEU A 372 -1.80 38.23 -12.26
N GLU A 373 -0.93 37.51 -13.00
CA GLU A 373 -0.84 37.60 -14.47
C GLU A 373 -2.17 37.24 -15.18
N ARG A 374 -3.01 36.41 -14.53
CA ARG A 374 -4.33 36.00 -15.03
C ARG A 374 -5.46 36.92 -14.58
N GLY A 375 -5.16 38.03 -13.94
CA GLY A 375 -6.12 39.08 -13.62
C GLY A 375 -7.10 38.74 -12.50
N VAL A 376 -6.66 37.97 -11.49
CA VAL A 376 -7.46 37.67 -10.30
C VAL A 376 -7.83 38.92 -9.51
N ARG A 377 -8.93 38.83 -8.73
CA ARG A 377 -9.34 39.90 -7.80
C ARG A 377 -8.39 39.96 -6.60
N VAL A 378 -7.45 40.88 -6.64
CA VAL A 378 -6.37 40.99 -5.62
C VAL A 378 -6.93 41.33 -4.23
N ASP A 379 -7.97 42.19 -4.17
CA ASP A 379 -8.61 42.63 -2.92
C ASP A 379 -9.85 41.79 -2.53
N ALA A 380 -9.96 40.56 -3.04
CA ALA A 380 -10.99 39.65 -2.57
C ALA A 380 -10.80 39.39 -1.06
N GLU A 381 -11.89 39.42 -0.31
CA GLU A 381 -11.87 39.12 1.12
C GLU A 381 -12.43 37.73 1.39
N ASP A 382 -11.85 37.01 2.35
CA ASP A 382 -12.38 35.78 2.92
C ASP A 382 -13.52 36.06 3.91
N ASP A 383 -14.09 35.02 4.54
CA ASP A 383 -15.16 35.13 5.55
C ASP A 383 -14.79 35.91 6.83
N LYS A 384 -13.47 36.15 7.01
CA LYS A 384 -12.92 36.93 8.13
C LYS A 384 -12.50 38.35 7.71
N GLY A 385 -12.89 38.77 6.51
CA GLY A 385 -12.50 40.08 5.96
C GLY A 385 -10.98 40.21 5.69
N ARG A 386 -10.30 39.11 5.42
CA ARG A 386 -8.86 39.12 5.15
C ARG A 386 -8.59 39.04 3.66
N THR A 387 -7.76 39.93 3.16
CA THR A 387 -7.20 39.83 1.80
C THR A 387 -6.04 38.83 1.76
N ALA A 388 -5.68 38.38 0.55
CA ALA A 388 -4.52 37.54 0.33
C ALA A 388 -3.23 38.18 0.87
N CYS A 389 -3.07 39.50 0.74
CA CYS A 389 -1.93 40.27 1.28
C CYS A 389 -1.88 40.20 2.81
N ARG A 390 -3.02 40.39 3.48
CA ARG A 390 -3.12 40.34 4.93
C ARG A 390 -2.81 38.94 5.48
N ILE A 391 -3.20 37.89 4.76
CA ILE A 391 -2.84 36.51 5.08
C ILE A 391 -1.35 36.31 4.95
N ALA A 392 -0.74 36.66 3.80
CA ALA A 392 0.70 36.54 3.58
C ALA A 392 1.53 37.27 4.64
N LEU A 393 1.09 38.50 5.03
CA LEU A 393 1.75 39.27 6.07
C LEU A 393 1.70 38.57 7.43
N LYS A 394 0.54 38.01 7.80
CA LYS A 394 0.38 37.27 9.05
C LYS A 394 1.24 36.00 9.10
N GLU A 395 1.36 35.29 8.02
CA GLU A 395 2.14 34.04 7.91
C GLU A 395 3.64 34.29 7.65
N GLY A 396 4.07 35.57 7.47
CA GLY A 396 5.49 35.97 7.34
C GLY A 396 6.07 35.78 5.93
N HIS A 397 5.24 35.80 4.88
CA HIS A 397 5.66 35.60 3.49
C HIS A 397 5.96 36.96 2.81
N ASP A 398 7.07 37.61 3.19
CA ASP A 398 7.41 39.01 2.78
C ASP A 398 7.49 39.20 1.26
N GLU A 399 8.01 38.23 0.50
CA GLU A 399 8.12 38.33 -0.95
C GLU A 399 6.73 38.32 -1.61
N VAL A 400 5.81 37.50 -1.10
CA VAL A 400 4.40 37.46 -1.53
C VAL A 400 3.71 38.78 -1.19
N VAL A 401 3.92 39.32 0.01
CA VAL A 401 3.37 40.64 0.41
C VAL A 401 3.84 41.74 -0.55
N GLN A 402 5.15 41.82 -0.82
CA GLN A 402 5.70 42.82 -1.75
C GLN A 402 5.11 42.69 -3.15
N LEU A 403 4.94 41.45 -3.64
CA LEU A 403 4.36 41.21 -4.95
C LEU A 403 2.88 41.64 -5.00
N LEU A 404 2.08 41.30 -3.99
CA LEU A 404 0.68 41.69 -3.91
C LEU A 404 0.50 43.23 -3.81
N LEU A 405 1.31 43.92 -3.02
CA LEU A 405 1.28 45.37 -2.90
C LEU A 405 1.60 46.06 -4.22
N ARG A 406 2.59 45.56 -5.01
CA ARG A 406 2.90 46.09 -6.36
C ARG A 406 1.73 45.95 -7.33
N HIS A 407 0.84 44.97 -7.11
CA HIS A 407 -0.35 44.77 -7.92
C HIS A 407 -1.61 45.41 -7.32
N GLY A 408 -1.44 46.32 -6.37
CA GLY A 408 -2.51 47.17 -5.85
C GLY A 408 -3.34 46.57 -4.71
N SER A 409 -2.87 45.46 -4.09
CA SER A 409 -3.56 44.91 -2.92
C SER A 409 -3.48 45.88 -1.75
N ARG A 410 -4.57 45.89 -0.94
CA ARG A 410 -4.61 46.61 0.35
C ARG A 410 -4.24 45.67 1.49
N VAL A 411 -3.54 46.21 2.49
CA VAL A 411 -3.16 45.48 3.72
C VAL A 411 -4.36 45.37 4.67
#